data_f8d98ab16b3eebc9e09a6bf81b2cbcbf
#
_entry.id   f8d98ab16b3eebc9e09a6bf81b2cbcbf
#
_cell.length_a   1.000
_cell.length_b   1.000
_cell.length_c   1.000
_cell.angle_alpha   90.00
_cell.angle_beta   90.00
_cell.angle_gamma   90.00
#
_symmetry.space_group_name_H-M   'P 1'
#
loop_
_entity.id
_entity.type
_entity.pdbx_description
1 polymer ?
#
loop_
_entity_poly.entity_id
_entity_poly.type
_entity_poly.pdbx_seq_one_letter_code
_entity_poly.pdbx_strand_id
1 'polypeptide(L)'
;MKKVIILSVLLGFTFASQAQTFEDAVQFSRIQNWGTARSAGMAGAFGALGGDLSTLSANPAGIGVFRKSEISITPSLNFANTKATDYSPKDNSFQLGDLGAVFAFYSPNFDWKGINFGINYTNLNNFNRKTDQVIWNSSTSLLDVLA
;
A
#
# COMPACT_ATOMS: atom_id res chain seq x y z
N MET A 1 -32.17 -31.19 -10.40
CA MET A 1 -31.99 -30.29 -11.56
C MET A 1 -31.63 -28.86 -11.14
N LYS A 2 -32.42 -28.16 -10.28
CA LYS A 2 -32.11 -26.77 -9.87
C LYS A 2 -30.70 -26.57 -9.23
N LYS A 3 -30.26 -27.53 -8.40
CA LYS A 3 -28.91 -27.46 -7.75
C LYS A 3 -27.76 -27.60 -8.74
N VAL A 4 -27.93 -28.38 -9.81
CA VAL A 4 -26.92 -28.55 -10.87
C VAL A 4 -26.82 -27.29 -11.72
N ILE A 5 -27.95 -26.64 -12.00
CA ILE A 5 -27.96 -25.36 -12.75
C ILE A 5 -27.27 -24.26 -11.95
N ILE A 6 -27.50 -24.17 -10.65
CA ILE A 6 -26.83 -23.19 -9.78
C ILE A 6 -25.31 -23.44 -9.76
N LEU A 7 -24.92 -24.72 -9.66
CA LEU A 7 -23.49 -25.07 -9.64
C LEU A 7 -22.80 -24.76 -10.97
N SER A 8 -23.45 -25.03 -12.11
CA SER A 8 -22.88 -24.71 -13.43
C SER A 8 -22.82 -23.21 -13.70
N VAL A 9 -23.77 -22.40 -13.21
CA VAL A 9 -23.70 -20.95 -13.28
C VAL A 9 -22.55 -20.41 -12.40
N LEU A 10 -22.39 -20.95 -11.19
CA LEU A 10 -21.26 -20.56 -10.32
C LEU A 10 -19.90 -20.91 -10.97
N LEU A 11 -19.78 -22.08 -11.58
CA LEU A 11 -18.57 -22.50 -12.30
C LEU A 11 -18.30 -21.62 -13.52
N GLY A 12 -19.33 -21.17 -14.23
CA GLY A 12 -19.22 -20.29 -15.40
C GLY A 12 -18.65 -18.91 -15.06
N PHE A 13 -18.93 -18.39 -13.87
CA PHE A 13 -18.37 -17.11 -13.42
C PHE A 13 -16.87 -17.14 -13.14
N THR A 14 -16.28 -18.31 -12.85
CA THR A 14 -14.85 -18.43 -12.56
C THR A 14 -13.96 -18.29 -13.79
N PHE A 15 -14.52 -18.50 -14.99
CA PHE A 15 -13.77 -18.37 -16.26
C PHE A 15 -13.75 -16.96 -16.85
N ALA A 16 -14.54 -16.03 -16.30
CA ALA A 16 -14.67 -14.68 -16.84
C ALA A 16 -13.66 -13.65 -16.30
N SER A 17 -12.72 -14.05 -15.44
CA SER A 17 -11.82 -13.11 -14.78
C SER A 17 -10.44 -13.01 -15.45
N GLN A 18 -10.41 -12.68 -16.74
CA GLN A 18 -9.17 -12.36 -17.47
C GLN A 18 -9.01 -10.84 -17.67
N ALA A 19 -9.47 -10.04 -16.71
CA ALA A 19 -9.44 -8.58 -16.81
C ALA A 19 -8.12 -7.95 -16.30
N GLN A 20 -7.13 -8.76 -15.87
CA GLN A 20 -5.87 -8.24 -15.35
C GLN A 20 -4.79 -8.30 -16.43
N THR A 21 -4.22 -7.15 -16.73
CA THR A 21 -3.08 -7.04 -17.64
C THR A 21 -1.77 -7.25 -16.88
N PHE A 22 -0.69 -7.52 -17.61
CA PHE A 22 0.65 -7.63 -17.03
C PHE A 22 1.07 -6.30 -16.37
N GLU A 23 0.67 -5.18 -16.95
CA GLU A 23 0.92 -3.85 -16.44
C GLU A 23 0.23 -3.63 -15.09
N ASP A 24 -1.00 -4.10 -14.92
CA ASP A 24 -1.72 -4.05 -13.65
C ASP A 24 -0.98 -4.88 -12.59
N ALA A 25 -0.53 -6.08 -12.95
CA ALA A 25 0.22 -6.93 -12.02
C ALA A 25 1.52 -6.24 -11.55
N VAL A 26 2.26 -5.60 -12.45
CA VAL A 26 3.46 -4.82 -12.10
C VAL A 26 3.11 -3.62 -11.22
N GLN A 27 2.02 -2.92 -11.52
CA GLN A 27 1.58 -1.78 -10.72
C GLN A 27 1.19 -2.19 -9.29
N PHE A 28 0.47 -3.28 -9.14
CA PHE A 28 0.07 -3.81 -7.82
C PHE A 28 1.25 -4.42 -7.05
N SER A 29 2.27 -4.93 -7.71
CA SER A 29 3.46 -5.49 -7.08
C SER A 29 4.43 -4.45 -6.55
N ARG A 30 4.31 -3.19 -6.97
CA ARG A 30 5.16 -2.10 -6.48
C ARG A 30 4.74 -1.71 -5.07
N ILE A 31 5.54 -2.09 -4.10
CA ILE A 31 5.38 -1.64 -2.72
C ILE A 31 6.17 -0.35 -2.56
N GLN A 32 5.48 0.75 -2.30
CA GLN A 32 6.08 2.00 -1.87
C GLN A 32 6.05 2.01 -0.35
N ASN A 33 7.19 1.82 0.26
CA ASN A 33 7.29 1.73 1.71
C ASN A 33 7.24 3.15 2.33
N TRP A 34 6.03 3.68 2.47
CA TRP A 34 5.81 5.01 3.06
C TRP A 34 6.01 5.00 4.57
N GLY A 35 5.65 3.93 5.25
CA GLY A 35 5.87 3.68 6.66
C GLY A 35 5.74 4.90 7.57
N THR A 36 6.46 4.88 8.68
CA THR A 36 6.60 6.04 9.56
C THR A 36 7.48 7.10 8.89
N ALA A 37 7.38 8.37 9.33
CA ALA A 37 8.23 9.46 8.85
C ALA A 37 9.73 9.16 9.07
N ARG A 38 10.06 8.45 10.14
CA ARG A 38 11.42 7.99 10.44
C ARG A 38 11.91 6.98 9.39
N SER A 39 11.08 5.99 9.09
CA SER A 39 11.39 4.98 8.07
C SER A 39 11.53 5.60 6.69
N ALA A 40 10.64 6.51 6.32
CA ALA A 40 10.70 7.23 5.06
C ALA A 40 11.98 8.08 4.94
N GLY A 41 12.38 8.77 6.03
CA GLY A 41 13.62 9.56 6.07
C GLY A 41 14.90 8.72 5.91
N MET A 42 14.84 7.44 6.23
CA MET A 42 15.93 6.47 6.05
C MET A 42 15.73 5.56 4.82
N ALA A 43 14.90 5.98 3.88
CA ALA A 43 14.60 5.24 2.65
C ALA A 43 14.17 3.77 2.91
N GLY A 44 13.47 3.50 4.01
CA GLY A 44 12.99 2.17 4.37
C GLY A 44 14.04 1.23 4.98
N ALA A 45 15.23 1.73 5.35
CA ALA A 45 16.33 0.89 5.85
C ALA A 45 16.09 0.26 7.24
N PHE A 46 14.92 0.46 7.85
CA PHE A 46 14.59 -0.08 9.17
C PHE A 46 14.28 -1.58 9.20
N GLY A 47 14.09 -2.22 8.06
CA GLY A 47 13.74 -3.65 8.01
C GLY A 47 14.71 -4.57 8.75
N ALA A 48 16.00 -4.22 8.79
CA ALA A 48 17.02 -4.95 9.54
C ALA A 48 17.21 -4.46 10.98
N LEU A 49 16.94 -3.17 11.23
CA LEU A 49 17.19 -2.55 12.54
C LEU A 49 16.10 -2.87 13.56
N GLY A 50 14.84 -2.95 13.12
CA GLY A 50 13.70 -3.04 14.03
C GLY A 50 13.47 -1.74 14.82
N GLY A 51 12.54 -1.77 15.76
CA GLY A 51 12.24 -0.62 16.63
C GLY A 51 11.53 0.53 15.96
N ASP A 52 10.89 0.27 14.84
CA ASP A 52 9.96 1.17 14.15
C ASP A 52 8.70 0.40 13.75
N LEU A 53 7.53 1.01 13.91
CA LEU A 53 6.25 0.34 13.66
C LEU A 53 6.09 -0.11 12.20
N SER A 54 6.62 0.66 11.25
CA SER A 54 6.59 0.29 9.82
C SER A 54 7.36 -1.00 9.50
N THR A 55 8.26 -1.43 10.39
CA THR A 55 9.02 -2.67 10.18
C THR A 55 8.15 -3.91 10.31
N LEU A 56 7.00 -3.82 10.97
CA LEU A 56 6.07 -4.95 11.10
C LEU A 56 5.62 -5.51 9.74
N SER A 57 5.53 -4.67 8.72
CA SER A 57 5.16 -5.10 7.37
C SER A 57 6.29 -5.81 6.63
N ALA A 58 7.56 -5.47 6.94
CA ALA A 58 8.74 -6.02 6.26
C ALA A 58 9.41 -7.14 7.07
N ASN A 59 9.53 -6.93 8.39
CA ASN A 59 10.17 -7.86 9.31
C ASN A 59 9.48 -7.83 10.68
N PRO A 60 8.49 -8.70 10.93
CA PRO A 60 7.77 -8.73 12.21
C PRO A 60 8.65 -8.94 13.42
N ALA A 61 9.82 -9.58 13.27
CA ALA A 61 10.78 -9.77 14.36
C ALA A 61 11.33 -8.45 14.93
N GLY A 62 11.25 -7.36 14.15
CA GLY A 62 11.66 -6.02 14.57
C GLY A 62 10.89 -5.49 15.78
N ILE A 63 9.70 -6.07 16.10
CA ILE A 63 8.95 -5.73 17.30
C ILE A 63 9.72 -6.10 18.59
N GLY A 64 10.58 -7.09 18.54
CA GLY A 64 11.37 -7.53 19.69
C GLY A 64 12.35 -6.49 20.23
N VAL A 65 12.65 -5.47 19.45
CA VAL A 65 13.56 -4.38 19.83
C VAL A 65 12.91 -3.36 20.77
N PHE A 66 11.56 -3.26 20.75
CA PHE A 66 10.85 -2.32 21.60
C PHE A 66 10.98 -2.67 23.07
N ARG A 67 11.38 -1.69 23.87
CA ARG A 67 11.54 -1.79 25.34
C ARG A 67 10.43 -1.05 26.09
N LYS A 68 9.68 -0.22 25.38
CA LYS A 68 8.56 0.58 25.91
C LYS A 68 7.39 0.50 24.93
N SER A 69 6.19 0.61 25.47
CA SER A 69 5.00 0.75 24.63
C SER A 69 5.04 2.05 23.86
N GLU A 70 4.64 2.02 22.60
CA GLU A 70 4.65 3.16 21.68
C GLU A 70 3.39 3.18 20.85
N ILE A 71 2.85 4.36 20.61
CA ILE A 71 1.77 4.61 19.65
C ILE A 71 2.31 5.61 18.64
N SER A 72 2.13 5.32 17.36
CA SER A 72 2.55 6.18 16.27
C SER A 72 1.41 6.46 15.31
N ILE A 73 1.34 7.71 14.85
CA ILE A 73 0.46 8.14 13.77
C ILE A 73 1.27 9.02 12.80
N THR A 74 1.23 8.70 11.53
CA THR A 74 1.98 9.41 10.50
C THR A 74 1.05 9.83 9.37
N PRO A 75 0.54 11.07 9.39
CA PRO A 75 -0.13 11.65 8.23
C PRO A 75 0.89 11.90 7.12
N SER A 76 0.47 11.72 5.87
CA SER A 76 1.30 11.93 4.68
C SER A 76 0.60 12.86 3.68
N LEU A 77 1.37 13.79 3.14
CA LEU A 77 0.96 14.69 2.06
C LEU A 77 1.82 14.38 0.85
N ASN A 78 1.20 13.97 -0.25
CA ASN A 78 1.90 13.72 -1.49
C ASN A 78 1.62 14.85 -2.48
N PHE A 79 2.69 15.37 -3.05
CA PHE A 79 2.66 16.38 -4.09
C PHE A 79 3.24 15.76 -5.35
N ALA A 80 2.41 15.46 -6.33
CA ALA A 80 2.86 14.94 -7.62
C ALA A 80 2.66 15.98 -8.72
N ASN A 81 3.75 16.31 -9.41
CA ASN A 81 3.72 17.15 -10.60
C ASN A 81 4.16 16.29 -11.78
N THR A 82 3.26 16.01 -12.68
CA THR A 82 3.58 15.29 -13.92
C THR A 82 3.66 16.31 -15.05
N LYS A 83 4.78 16.35 -15.75
CA LYS A 83 4.95 17.19 -16.94
C LYS A 83 4.73 16.31 -18.17
N ALA A 84 3.68 16.56 -18.91
CA ALA A 84 3.51 16.11 -20.29
C ALA A 84 3.67 17.32 -21.23
N THR A 85 3.88 17.10 -22.53
CA THR A 85 4.32 18.10 -23.50
C THR A 85 3.51 19.42 -23.46
N ASP A 86 2.20 19.36 -23.17
CA ASP A 86 1.34 20.56 -23.13
C ASP A 86 0.46 20.64 -21.87
N TYR A 87 0.60 19.70 -20.92
CA TYR A 87 -0.25 19.65 -19.76
C TYR A 87 0.53 19.21 -18.52
N SER A 88 0.39 19.94 -17.43
CA SER A 88 1.08 19.66 -16.16
C SER A 88 0.06 19.50 -15.03
N PRO A 89 -0.60 18.37 -14.91
CA PRO A 89 -1.50 18.12 -13.79
C PRO A 89 -0.73 18.11 -12.47
N LYS A 90 -1.27 18.85 -11.51
CA LYS A 90 -0.82 18.81 -10.11
C LYS A 90 -1.79 17.95 -9.34
N ASP A 91 -1.28 16.89 -8.76
CA ASP A 91 -2.06 16.03 -7.88
C ASP A 91 -1.52 16.15 -6.44
N ASN A 92 -2.40 16.62 -5.55
CA ASN A 92 -2.11 16.72 -4.14
C ASN A 92 -3.03 15.77 -3.40
N SER A 93 -2.46 14.80 -2.71
CA SER A 93 -3.26 13.84 -1.95
C SER A 93 -2.81 13.79 -0.50
N PHE A 94 -3.80 13.80 0.40
CA PHE A 94 -3.62 13.52 1.81
C PHE A 94 -3.97 12.06 2.07
N GLN A 95 -3.13 11.38 2.84
CA GLN A 95 -3.38 10.00 3.24
C GLN A 95 -2.80 9.72 4.63
N LEU A 96 -3.30 8.70 5.29
CA LEU A 96 -2.69 8.16 6.48
C LEU A 96 -1.57 7.21 6.04
N GLY A 97 -0.32 7.60 6.27
CA GLY A 97 0.84 6.81 5.88
C GLY A 97 1.03 5.60 6.78
N ASP A 98 0.98 5.83 8.09
CA ASP A 98 1.19 4.79 9.11
C ASP A 98 0.39 5.09 10.36
N LEU A 99 -0.18 4.06 10.97
CA LEU A 99 -0.86 4.11 12.26
C LEU A 99 -0.63 2.80 12.99
N GLY A 100 -0.07 2.84 14.19
CA GLY A 100 0.15 1.61 14.92
C GLY A 100 0.41 1.81 16.41
N ALA A 101 0.42 0.69 17.10
CA ALA A 101 0.75 0.62 18.51
C ALA A 101 1.55 -0.65 18.80
N VAL A 102 2.54 -0.51 19.67
CA VAL A 102 3.28 -1.61 20.28
C VAL A 102 3.12 -1.56 21.79
N PHE A 103 2.81 -2.69 22.36
CA PHE A 103 2.74 -2.89 23.80
C PHE A 103 3.92 -3.78 24.19
N ALA A 104 4.86 -3.21 24.94
CA ALA A 104 6.05 -3.91 25.40
C ALA A 104 5.94 -4.18 26.91
N PHE A 105 5.95 -5.45 27.26
CA PHE A 105 5.95 -5.92 28.65
C PHE A 105 7.31 -6.51 28.95
N TYR A 106 8.06 -5.88 29.83
CA TYR A 106 9.39 -6.30 30.20
C TYR A 106 9.43 -6.65 31.68
N SER A 107 9.93 -7.83 32.00
CA SER A 107 10.12 -8.26 33.38
C SER A 107 11.55 -8.79 33.56
N PRO A 108 12.34 -8.17 34.47
CA PRO A 108 13.70 -8.61 34.72
C PRO A 108 13.78 -9.92 35.55
N ASN A 109 12.68 -10.33 36.20
CA ASN A 109 12.64 -11.40 37.17
C ASN A 109 12.24 -12.78 36.62
N PHE A 110 11.93 -12.87 35.32
CA PHE A 110 11.58 -14.12 34.66
C PHE A 110 12.64 -14.53 33.64
N ASP A 111 12.72 -15.83 33.34
CA ASP A 111 13.55 -16.38 32.25
C ASP A 111 13.15 -15.74 30.89
N TRP A 112 11.89 -15.40 30.71
CA TRP A 112 11.39 -14.60 29.62
C TRP A 112 11.54 -13.10 29.92
N LYS A 113 12.45 -12.45 29.23
CA LYS A 113 12.80 -11.07 29.51
C LYS A 113 11.80 -10.06 28.99
N GLY A 114 10.93 -10.42 28.04
CA GLY A 114 9.88 -9.53 27.57
C GLY A 114 8.97 -10.18 26.54
N ILE A 115 7.77 -9.66 26.44
CA ILE A 115 6.77 -10.00 25.42
C ILE A 115 6.32 -8.69 24.79
N ASN A 116 6.33 -8.64 23.48
CA ASN A 116 5.88 -7.49 22.72
C ASN A 116 4.71 -7.87 21.81
N PHE A 117 3.66 -7.08 21.84
CA PHE A 117 2.51 -7.17 20.93
C PHE A 117 2.42 -5.90 20.13
N GLY A 118 2.19 -6.03 18.84
CA GLY A 118 2.01 -4.86 17.98
C GLY A 118 0.90 -5.05 16.97
N ILE A 119 0.26 -3.94 16.67
CA ILE A 119 -0.68 -3.82 15.57
C ILE A 119 -0.29 -2.59 14.76
N ASN A 120 -0.25 -2.74 13.45
CA ASN A 120 0.11 -1.66 12.56
C ASN A 120 -0.73 -1.66 11.30
N TYR A 121 -1.09 -0.46 10.86
CA TYR A 121 -1.62 -0.16 9.55
C TYR A 121 -0.59 0.67 8.81
N THR A 122 -0.10 0.16 7.69
CA THR A 122 0.83 0.88 6.81
C THR A 122 0.22 0.96 5.42
N ASN A 123 0.21 2.15 4.85
CA ASN A 123 -0.19 2.34 3.47
C ASN A 123 0.98 1.90 2.56
N LEU A 124 0.75 0.82 1.81
CA LEU A 124 1.78 0.24 0.93
C LEU A 124 1.76 0.84 -0.48
N ASN A 125 0.64 1.40 -0.91
CA ASN A 125 0.53 1.99 -2.23
C ASN A 125 -0.65 2.98 -2.31
N ASN A 126 -0.54 3.98 -3.17
CA ASN A 126 -1.61 4.93 -3.43
C ASN A 126 -2.02 4.84 -4.91
N PHE A 127 -3.19 4.25 -5.15
CA PHE A 127 -3.78 4.14 -6.48
C PHE A 127 -4.69 5.34 -6.84
N ASN A 128 -4.89 6.29 -5.94
CA ASN A 128 -5.73 7.46 -6.17
C ASN A 128 -4.96 8.53 -6.96
N ARG A 129 -4.50 8.17 -8.15
CA ARG A 129 -3.80 9.09 -9.05
C ARG A 129 -4.75 9.48 -10.19
N LYS A 130 -5.03 10.77 -10.29
CA LYS A 130 -5.77 11.33 -11.42
C LYS A 130 -4.77 11.77 -12.49
N THR A 131 -4.94 11.27 -13.69
CA THR A 131 -4.18 11.72 -14.87
C THR A 131 -5.17 12.19 -15.91
N ASP A 132 -5.30 13.49 -16.04
CA ASP A 132 -6.12 14.09 -17.10
C ASP A 132 -5.18 14.34 -18.29
N GLN A 133 -5.42 13.66 -19.40
CA GLN A 133 -4.77 13.96 -20.67
C GLN A 133 -5.72 14.76 -21.55
N VAL A 134 -5.35 15.97 -21.88
CA VAL A 134 -6.06 16.78 -22.89
C VAL A 134 -5.27 16.69 -24.18
N ILE A 135 -5.80 15.98 -25.15
CA ILE A 135 -5.21 15.87 -26.49
C ILE A 135 -5.93 16.87 -27.38
N TRP A 136 -5.24 17.95 -27.71
CA TRP A 136 -5.73 18.93 -28.65
C TRP A 136 -5.42 18.44 -30.08
N ASN A 137 -6.45 18.49 -30.94
CA ASN A 137 -6.29 18.21 -32.37
C ASN A 137 -5.87 16.73 -32.67
N SER A 138 -6.45 15.77 -31.97
CA SER A 138 -6.26 14.38 -32.36
C SER A 138 -6.94 14.10 -33.69
N SER A 139 -6.22 13.49 -34.63
CA SER A 139 -6.76 13.06 -35.94
C SER A 139 -7.67 11.84 -35.81
N THR A 140 -7.77 11.26 -34.63
CA THR A 140 -8.58 10.07 -34.33
C THR A 140 -9.48 10.33 -33.13
N SER A 141 -10.73 9.90 -33.21
CA SER A 141 -11.67 9.94 -32.09
C SER A 141 -11.93 8.53 -31.56
N LEU A 142 -12.48 8.44 -30.35
CA LEU A 142 -12.94 7.15 -29.81
C LEU A 142 -13.99 6.49 -30.72
N LEU A 143 -14.73 7.30 -31.50
CA LEU A 143 -15.72 6.81 -32.47
C LEU A 143 -15.08 6.14 -33.67
N ASP A 144 -13.87 6.55 -34.06
CA ASP A 144 -13.14 5.95 -35.18
C ASP A 144 -12.60 4.55 -34.84
N VAL A 145 -12.50 4.24 -33.56
CA VAL A 145 -12.09 2.89 -33.07
C VAL A 145 -13.28 1.94 -32.99
N LEU A 146 -14.51 2.48 -32.94
CA LEU A 146 -15.74 1.70 -32.82
C LEU A 146 -16.50 1.56 -34.16
N ALA A 147 -16.02 2.19 -35.23
CA ALA A 147 -16.55 2.06 -36.59
C ALA A 147 -15.78 1.02 -37.40
#